data_8c8e537a542297a4e7ae568852dab57d
#
_entry.id   8c8e537a542297a4e7ae568852dab57d
#
_cell.length_a   1.000
_cell.length_b   1.000
_cell.length_c   1.000
_cell.angle_alpha   90.00
_cell.angle_beta   90.00
_cell.angle_gamma   90.00
#
_symmetry.space_group_name_H-M   'P 1'
#
loop_
_entity.id
_entity.type
_entity.pdbx_description
1 polymer ?
#
loop_
_entity_poly.entity_id
_entity_poly.type
_entity_poly.pdbx_seq_one_letter_code
_entity_poly.pdbx_strand_id
1 'polypeptide(L)'
;MRTIRLLVVIAVLVAGFCCPAVSADDQVTVPVLCYHRFGPKVADSMTVTTKVFASQLQWLKDHQYTVIPLRMLVNYLRGQGPPPPAKSVVITADDAHKTVYSDMLPLVRKYNIPVTLFVYPSCVSNASYAMTWEQLKALQATGLFDMQSHTFWHPNFKKEKKKLKPEEYKKLVDAQLSKAKASLEKRFGTTVDVLAWPFGIYDDELEKDVAKAGYVAAFSIDRRNASLSEKIMAQPRYLMTNGDGVKNFEAIVTGRAQEKGHKTY
;
A
#
# COMPACT_ATOMS: atom_id res chain seq x y z
N MET A 1 -70.56 13.71 45.32
CA MET A 1 -69.79 12.91 44.31
C MET A 1 -68.42 13.57 44.09
N ARG A 2 -67.35 13.01 44.64
CA ARG A 2 -65.97 13.50 44.49
C ARG A 2 -65.27 12.63 43.47
N THR A 3 -64.90 13.21 42.31
CA THR A 3 -64.17 12.56 41.26
C THR A 3 -62.64 12.60 41.57
N ILE A 4 -62.09 11.41 41.82
CA ILE A 4 -60.63 11.24 42.00
C ILE A 4 -59.98 11.18 40.61
N ARG A 5 -59.12 12.16 40.28
CA ARG A 5 -58.25 12.12 39.07
C ARG A 5 -56.97 11.34 39.37
N LEU A 6 -56.83 10.20 38.73
CA LEU A 6 -55.61 9.38 38.76
C LEU A 6 -54.55 9.97 37.84
N LEU A 7 -53.46 10.46 38.43
CA LEU A 7 -52.27 10.91 37.65
C LEU A 7 -51.39 9.69 37.38
N VAL A 8 -51.31 9.30 36.11
CA VAL A 8 -50.35 8.28 35.64
C VAL A 8 -49.03 8.99 35.29
N VAL A 9 -47.98 8.75 36.10
CA VAL A 9 -46.62 9.21 35.83
C VAL A 9 -45.94 8.14 34.98
N ILE A 10 -45.70 8.45 33.71
CA ILE A 10 -44.92 7.59 32.82
C ILE A 10 -43.43 7.93 33.05
N ALA A 11 -42.69 7.03 33.70
CA ALA A 11 -41.24 7.09 33.81
C ALA A 11 -40.62 6.61 32.49
N VAL A 12 -40.04 7.52 31.70
CA VAL A 12 -39.25 7.19 30.52
C VAL A 12 -37.86 6.77 30.99
N LEU A 13 -37.58 5.48 30.94
CA LEU A 13 -36.23 4.93 31.11
C LEU A 13 -35.42 5.25 29.87
N VAL A 14 -34.56 6.26 29.93
CA VAL A 14 -33.51 6.50 28.90
C VAL A 14 -32.39 5.48 29.14
N ALA A 15 -32.43 4.38 28.39
CA ALA A 15 -31.32 3.45 28.33
C ALA A 15 -30.16 4.15 27.58
N GLY A 16 -29.19 4.67 28.33
CA GLY A 16 -27.95 5.20 27.76
C GLY A 16 -27.20 4.07 27.09
N PHE A 17 -27.12 4.10 25.76
CA PHE A 17 -26.17 3.29 25.00
C PHE A 17 -24.76 3.77 25.34
N CYS A 18 -24.15 3.10 26.32
CA CYS A 18 -22.70 3.24 26.57
C CYS A 18 -21.98 2.55 25.42
N CYS A 19 -21.59 3.31 24.39
CA CYS A 19 -20.60 2.82 23.44
C CYS A 19 -19.31 2.54 24.21
N PRO A 20 -18.78 1.31 24.21
CA PRO A 20 -17.48 1.06 24.82
C PRO A 20 -16.45 1.94 24.10
N ALA A 21 -15.73 2.75 24.87
CA ALA A 21 -14.57 3.46 24.35
C ALA A 21 -13.58 2.40 23.86
N VAL A 22 -13.30 2.39 22.54
CA VAL A 22 -12.25 1.56 21.95
C VAL A 22 -10.95 1.99 22.61
N SER A 23 -10.34 1.09 23.34
CA SER A 23 -9.03 1.30 23.96
C SER A 23 -8.01 1.66 22.87
N ALA A 24 -7.10 2.58 23.15
CA ALA A 24 -6.02 2.97 22.23
C ALA A 24 -5.12 1.80 21.80
N ASP A 25 -5.24 0.64 22.46
CA ASP A 25 -4.49 -0.59 22.19
C ASP A 25 -5.13 -1.48 21.11
N ASP A 26 -6.34 -1.17 20.64
CA ASP A 26 -7.09 -1.97 19.64
C ASP A 26 -7.08 -1.36 18.22
N GLN A 27 -6.15 -0.45 17.91
CA GLN A 27 -6.05 0.07 16.55
C GLN A 27 -5.60 -1.02 15.59
N VAL A 28 -6.44 -1.33 14.60
CA VAL A 28 -6.10 -2.25 13.51
C VAL A 28 -4.87 -1.73 12.78
N THR A 29 -3.79 -2.49 12.83
CA THR A 29 -2.56 -2.23 12.09
C THR A 29 -2.31 -3.33 11.08
N VAL A 30 -1.86 -2.98 9.86
CA VAL A 30 -1.64 -3.93 8.78
C VAL A 30 -0.25 -3.78 8.21
N PRO A 31 0.60 -4.82 8.23
CA PRO A 31 1.88 -4.78 7.53
C PRO A 31 1.66 -4.75 6.01
N VAL A 32 2.23 -3.74 5.35
CA VAL A 32 2.25 -3.61 3.90
C VAL A 32 3.66 -3.92 3.41
N LEU A 33 3.81 -4.99 2.65
CA LEU A 33 5.11 -5.51 2.19
C LEU A 33 5.42 -4.95 0.80
N CYS A 34 6.58 -4.32 0.64
CA CYS A 34 7.03 -3.72 -0.61
C CYS A 34 8.18 -4.54 -1.21
N TYR A 35 7.90 -5.26 -2.28
CA TYR A 35 8.87 -5.99 -3.08
C TYR A 35 9.24 -5.20 -4.34
N HIS A 36 10.36 -5.59 -5.01
CA HIS A 36 10.79 -4.98 -6.26
C HIS A 36 11.15 -6.02 -7.31
N ARG A 37 12.06 -6.93 -7.00
CA ARG A 37 12.65 -7.88 -7.95
C ARG A 37 12.69 -9.28 -7.40
N PHE A 38 12.60 -10.24 -8.30
CA PHE A 38 12.61 -11.65 -7.96
C PHE A 38 13.62 -12.39 -8.83
N GLY A 39 14.00 -13.60 -8.43
CA GLY A 39 14.85 -14.46 -9.24
C GLY A 39 15.36 -15.66 -8.49
N PRO A 40 16.05 -16.60 -9.17
CA PRO A 40 16.62 -17.79 -8.51
C PRO A 40 17.83 -17.45 -7.61
N LYS A 41 18.47 -16.29 -7.86
CA LYS A 41 19.62 -15.78 -7.13
C LYS A 41 19.46 -14.30 -6.85
N VAL A 42 20.14 -13.80 -5.83
CA VAL A 42 20.24 -12.37 -5.52
C VAL A 42 21.08 -11.70 -6.60
N ALA A 43 20.49 -10.78 -7.35
CA ALA A 43 21.15 -9.97 -8.38
C ALA A 43 21.61 -8.62 -7.83
N ASP A 44 20.85 -8.06 -6.90
CA ASP A 44 21.12 -6.78 -6.23
C ASP A 44 20.39 -6.70 -4.87
N SER A 45 20.54 -5.58 -4.17
CA SER A 45 19.92 -5.37 -2.83
C SER A 45 18.39 -5.41 -2.83
N MET A 46 17.73 -5.20 -3.96
CA MET A 46 16.26 -5.21 -4.11
C MET A 46 15.72 -6.57 -4.56
N THR A 47 16.59 -7.54 -4.82
CA THR A 47 16.18 -8.88 -5.25
C THR A 47 15.81 -9.74 -4.05
N VAL A 48 14.59 -10.28 -4.05
CA VAL A 48 14.15 -11.39 -3.16
C VAL A 48 14.14 -12.67 -3.99
N THR A 49 14.84 -13.72 -3.53
CA THR A 49 14.83 -14.96 -4.30
C THR A 49 13.44 -15.60 -4.31
N THR A 50 13.10 -16.26 -5.42
CA THR A 50 11.83 -17.00 -5.54
C THR A 50 11.65 -18.03 -4.43
N LYS A 51 12.76 -18.62 -3.94
CA LYS A 51 12.75 -19.52 -2.79
C LYS A 51 12.35 -18.80 -1.49
N VAL A 52 12.92 -17.62 -1.21
CA VAL A 52 12.58 -16.83 -0.01
C VAL A 52 11.13 -16.38 -0.09
N PHE A 53 10.70 -15.82 -1.23
CA PHE A 53 9.30 -15.40 -1.41
C PHE A 53 8.32 -16.56 -1.24
N ALA A 54 8.60 -17.73 -1.83
CA ALA A 54 7.77 -18.93 -1.66
C ALA A 54 7.68 -19.37 -0.19
N SER A 55 8.78 -19.30 0.56
CA SER A 55 8.77 -19.64 1.99
C SER A 55 7.98 -18.63 2.84
N GLN A 56 8.00 -17.35 2.48
CA GLN A 56 7.20 -16.31 3.12
C GLN A 56 5.69 -16.55 2.87
N LEU A 57 5.30 -16.85 1.63
CA LEU A 57 3.91 -17.18 1.30
C LEU A 57 3.44 -18.47 1.99
N GLN A 58 4.30 -19.47 2.06
CA GLN A 58 3.97 -20.71 2.79
C GLN A 58 3.78 -20.43 4.28
N TRP A 59 4.63 -19.59 4.88
CA TRP A 59 4.50 -19.20 6.28
C TRP A 59 3.17 -18.47 6.54
N LEU A 60 2.76 -17.54 5.69
CA LEU A 60 1.45 -16.87 5.79
C LEU A 60 0.30 -17.89 5.82
N LYS A 61 0.34 -18.84 4.87
CA LYS A 61 -0.68 -19.90 4.77
C LYS A 61 -0.74 -20.75 6.03
N ASP A 62 0.42 -21.23 6.51
CA ASP A 62 0.52 -22.14 7.67
C ASP A 62 0.06 -21.46 8.97
N HIS A 63 0.21 -20.12 9.07
CA HIS A 63 -0.18 -19.34 10.23
C HIS A 63 -1.52 -18.62 10.06
N GLN A 64 -2.29 -18.97 9.00
CA GLN A 64 -3.64 -18.44 8.74
C GLN A 64 -3.69 -16.92 8.57
N TYR A 65 -2.64 -16.33 7.99
CA TYR A 65 -2.66 -14.93 7.56
C TYR A 65 -3.36 -14.82 6.21
N THR A 66 -4.17 -13.77 6.06
CA THR A 66 -4.87 -13.45 4.81
C THR A 66 -4.13 -12.33 4.08
N VAL A 67 -3.72 -12.58 2.83
CA VAL A 67 -3.28 -11.50 1.95
C VAL A 67 -4.51 -10.79 1.42
N ILE A 68 -4.69 -9.52 1.79
CA ILE A 68 -5.84 -8.71 1.40
C ILE A 68 -5.46 -7.74 0.27
N PRO A 69 -6.42 -7.34 -0.59
CA PRO A 69 -6.21 -6.27 -1.56
C PRO A 69 -5.86 -4.94 -0.85
N LEU A 70 -4.89 -4.20 -1.40
CA LEU A 70 -4.53 -2.87 -0.89
C LEU A 70 -5.76 -1.94 -0.82
N ARG A 71 -6.68 -2.05 -1.77
CA ARG A 71 -7.93 -1.29 -1.81
C ARG A 71 -8.78 -1.47 -0.55
N MET A 72 -8.82 -2.68 0.02
CA MET A 72 -9.54 -2.94 1.28
C MET A 72 -8.93 -2.13 2.42
N LEU A 73 -7.60 -2.14 2.55
CA LEU A 73 -6.90 -1.34 3.55
C LEU A 73 -7.11 0.16 3.33
N VAL A 74 -6.96 0.65 2.10
CA VAL A 74 -7.18 2.08 1.77
C VAL A 74 -8.61 2.53 2.10
N ASN A 75 -9.61 1.72 1.80
CA ASN A 75 -11.00 2.05 2.15
C ASN A 75 -11.19 2.16 3.67
N TYR A 76 -10.63 1.24 4.44
CA TYR A 76 -10.65 1.32 5.90
C TYR A 76 -9.96 2.58 6.43
N LEU A 77 -8.74 2.87 5.97
CA LEU A 77 -7.97 4.05 6.38
C LEU A 77 -8.68 5.37 6.06
N ARG A 78 -9.57 5.38 5.09
CA ARG A 78 -10.42 6.52 4.71
C ARG A 78 -11.77 6.56 5.40
N GLY A 79 -12.07 5.61 6.28
CA GLY A 79 -13.39 5.49 6.90
C GLY A 79 -14.51 5.09 5.93
N GLN A 80 -14.17 4.46 4.80
CA GLN A 80 -15.10 4.05 3.73
C GLN A 80 -15.32 2.54 3.67
N GLY A 81 -14.80 1.78 4.62
CA GLY A 81 -14.93 0.33 4.67
C GLY A 81 -14.77 -0.23 6.08
N PRO A 82 -15.14 -1.48 6.29
CA PRO A 82 -14.94 -2.14 7.58
C PRO A 82 -13.44 -2.36 7.86
N PRO A 83 -13.07 -2.58 9.12
CA PRO A 83 -11.71 -2.93 9.48
C PRO A 83 -11.29 -4.23 8.76
N PRO A 84 -10.03 -4.31 8.29
CA PRO A 84 -9.47 -5.54 7.75
C PRO A 84 -9.60 -6.70 8.75
N PRO A 85 -9.74 -7.94 8.26
CA PRO A 85 -9.73 -9.13 9.12
C PRO A 85 -8.47 -9.19 9.98
N ALA A 86 -8.57 -9.82 11.14
CA ALA A 86 -7.38 -10.13 11.93
C ALA A 86 -6.38 -10.97 11.08
N LYS A 87 -5.07 -10.84 11.38
CA LYS A 87 -4.00 -11.49 10.61
C LYS A 87 -4.01 -11.14 9.12
N SER A 88 -4.31 -9.88 8.77
CA SER A 88 -4.21 -9.37 7.40
C SER A 88 -2.79 -8.89 7.09
N VAL A 89 -2.39 -9.07 5.83
CA VAL A 89 -1.15 -8.52 5.24
C VAL A 89 -1.44 -8.05 3.82
N VAL A 90 -0.76 -6.99 3.39
CA VAL A 90 -0.83 -6.51 1.99
C VAL A 90 0.50 -6.75 1.31
N ILE A 91 0.46 -7.24 0.06
CA ILE A 91 1.65 -7.42 -0.79
C ILE A 91 1.62 -6.40 -1.92
N THR A 92 2.69 -5.62 -2.04
CA THR A 92 2.91 -4.68 -3.14
C THR A 92 4.23 -4.97 -3.85
N ALA A 93 4.34 -4.57 -5.12
CA ALA A 93 5.61 -4.59 -5.83
C ALA A 93 5.78 -3.31 -6.64
N ASP A 94 6.96 -2.71 -6.56
CA ASP A 94 7.27 -1.43 -7.19
C ASP A 94 8.08 -1.64 -8.50
N ASP A 95 8.25 -0.59 -9.30
CA ASP A 95 9.11 -0.47 -10.49
C ASP A 95 8.68 -1.24 -11.74
N ALA A 96 7.63 -2.02 -11.71
CA ALA A 96 7.21 -2.85 -12.85
C ALA A 96 8.35 -3.72 -13.43
N HIS A 97 9.25 -4.26 -12.58
CA HIS A 97 10.38 -5.08 -13.03
C HIS A 97 9.89 -6.39 -13.68
N LYS A 98 10.53 -6.80 -14.79
CA LYS A 98 10.13 -7.99 -15.58
C LYS A 98 10.06 -9.30 -14.79
N THR A 99 10.81 -9.41 -13.67
CA THR A 99 10.78 -10.60 -12.81
C THR A 99 9.48 -10.73 -11.99
N VAL A 100 8.67 -9.69 -11.92
CA VAL A 100 7.30 -9.82 -11.38
C VAL A 100 6.47 -10.74 -12.30
N TYR A 101 6.65 -10.61 -13.62
CA TYR A 101 5.97 -11.47 -14.58
C TYR A 101 6.56 -12.88 -14.65
N SER A 102 7.90 -13.01 -14.69
CA SER A 102 8.55 -14.33 -14.85
C SER A 102 8.60 -15.15 -13.57
N ASP A 103 8.82 -14.52 -12.41
CA ASP A 103 9.18 -15.22 -11.16
C ASP A 103 8.13 -15.07 -10.05
N MET A 104 7.51 -13.87 -9.90
CA MET A 104 6.49 -13.64 -8.88
C MET A 104 5.12 -14.22 -9.27
N LEU A 105 4.67 -13.99 -10.51
CA LEU A 105 3.35 -14.40 -10.99
C LEU A 105 3.02 -15.89 -10.77
N PRO A 106 3.92 -16.87 -11.04
CA PRO A 106 3.64 -18.27 -10.78
C PRO A 106 3.28 -18.55 -9.32
N LEU A 107 3.95 -17.89 -8.38
CA LEU A 107 3.68 -18.02 -6.95
C LEU A 107 2.38 -17.30 -6.55
N VAL A 108 2.12 -16.11 -7.07
CA VAL A 108 0.87 -15.37 -6.85
C VAL A 108 -0.34 -16.21 -7.30
N ARG A 109 -0.26 -16.86 -8.48
CA ARG A 109 -1.30 -17.78 -8.96
C ARG A 109 -1.44 -19.02 -8.08
N LYS A 110 -0.32 -19.64 -7.68
CA LYS A 110 -0.31 -20.84 -6.83
C LYS A 110 -1.02 -20.60 -5.49
N TYR A 111 -0.79 -19.44 -4.88
CA TYR A 111 -1.39 -19.08 -3.59
C TYR A 111 -2.70 -18.30 -3.72
N ASN A 112 -3.10 -17.94 -4.95
CA ASN A 112 -4.30 -17.15 -5.26
C ASN A 112 -4.42 -15.87 -4.41
N ILE A 113 -3.38 -15.05 -4.42
CA ILE A 113 -3.27 -13.87 -3.56
C ILE A 113 -3.31 -12.58 -4.39
N PRO A 114 -3.93 -11.49 -3.87
CA PRO A 114 -3.91 -10.19 -4.52
C PRO A 114 -2.55 -9.49 -4.33
N VAL A 115 -2.12 -8.76 -5.36
CA VAL A 115 -0.91 -7.92 -5.34
C VAL A 115 -1.22 -6.58 -5.96
N THR A 116 -0.72 -5.49 -5.39
CA THR A 116 -0.74 -4.17 -6.03
C THR A 116 0.62 -3.86 -6.63
N LEU A 117 0.64 -3.53 -7.93
CA LEU A 117 1.84 -3.04 -8.61
C LEU A 117 1.83 -1.53 -8.68
N PHE A 118 2.89 -0.91 -8.18
CA PHE A 118 3.15 0.51 -8.36
C PHE A 118 4.07 0.71 -9.57
N VAL A 119 3.48 1.27 -10.63
CA VAL A 119 4.09 1.36 -11.96
C VAL A 119 4.45 2.81 -12.29
N TYR A 120 5.67 3.06 -12.80
CA TYR A 120 6.00 4.31 -13.44
C TYR A 120 6.05 4.13 -14.97
N PRO A 121 5.13 4.77 -15.71
CA PRO A 121 4.88 4.46 -17.12
C PRO A 121 6.08 4.63 -18.05
N SER A 122 7.01 5.52 -17.72
CA SER A 122 8.14 5.81 -18.63
C SER A 122 9.10 4.66 -18.85
N CYS A 123 9.19 3.69 -17.92
CA CYS A 123 10.07 2.52 -18.09
C CYS A 123 9.40 1.41 -18.92
N VAL A 124 8.07 1.31 -18.87
CA VAL A 124 7.34 0.19 -19.47
C VAL A 124 7.51 0.14 -20.98
N SER A 125 7.95 -0.99 -21.50
CA SER A 125 8.35 -1.21 -22.91
C SER A 125 9.55 -0.37 -23.39
N ASN A 126 10.20 0.39 -22.51
CA ASN A 126 11.35 1.24 -22.85
C ASN A 126 12.64 0.77 -22.19
N ALA A 127 12.58 0.36 -20.92
CA ALA A 127 13.76 -0.09 -20.19
C ALA A 127 13.89 -1.62 -20.26
N SER A 128 15.11 -2.12 -20.47
CA SER A 128 15.39 -3.56 -20.62
C SER A 128 15.04 -4.41 -19.39
N TYR A 129 14.97 -3.79 -18.21
CA TYR A 129 14.58 -4.45 -16.96
C TYR A 129 13.07 -4.44 -16.72
N ALA A 130 12.31 -3.54 -17.35
CA ALA A 130 10.90 -3.38 -17.12
C ALA A 130 10.04 -4.37 -17.93
N MET A 131 8.83 -4.61 -17.46
CA MET A 131 7.81 -5.33 -18.22
C MET A 131 7.36 -4.52 -19.43
N THR A 132 6.79 -5.22 -20.41
CA THR A 132 6.05 -4.60 -21.51
C THR A 132 4.61 -4.29 -21.08
N TRP A 133 3.93 -3.43 -21.84
CA TRP A 133 2.51 -3.15 -21.61
C TRP A 133 1.63 -4.40 -21.76
N GLU A 134 1.99 -5.31 -22.67
CA GLU A 134 1.31 -6.58 -22.87
C GLU A 134 1.45 -7.49 -21.64
N GLN A 135 2.64 -7.54 -21.04
CA GLN A 135 2.86 -8.30 -19.81
C GLN A 135 2.07 -7.73 -18.64
N LEU A 136 2.02 -6.40 -18.48
CA LEU A 136 1.20 -5.76 -17.45
C LEU A 136 -0.29 -6.03 -17.64
N LYS A 137 -0.79 -5.96 -18.88
CA LYS A 137 -2.18 -6.34 -19.19
C LYS A 137 -2.47 -7.82 -18.91
N ALA A 138 -1.51 -8.71 -19.19
CA ALA A 138 -1.65 -10.12 -18.85
C ALA A 138 -1.69 -10.37 -17.33
N LEU A 139 -0.95 -9.59 -16.54
CA LEU A 139 -1.06 -9.59 -15.07
C LEU A 139 -2.44 -9.12 -14.62
N GLN A 140 -2.91 -7.98 -15.13
CA GLN A 140 -4.25 -7.45 -14.82
C GLN A 140 -5.36 -8.47 -15.16
N ALA A 141 -5.27 -9.12 -16.32
CA ALA A 141 -6.25 -10.11 -16.77
C ALA A 141 -6.35 -11.36 -15.87
N THR A 142 -5.38 -11.59 -14.98
CA THR A 142 -5.48 -12.65 -13.97
C THR A 142 -6.49 -12.34 -12.88
N GLY A 143 -6.90 -11.08 -12.71
CA GLY A 143 -7.70 -10.59 -11.58
C GLY A 143 -6.95 -10.51 -10.25
N LEU A 144 -5.66 -10.89 -10.22
CA LEU A 144 -4.84 -10.91 -9.00
C LEU A 144 -3.95 -9.66 -8.84
N PHE A 145 -3.81 -8.85 -9.90
CA PHE A 145 -2.95 -7.66 -9.87
C PHE A 145 -3.75 -6.39 -10.09
N ASP A 146 -3.61 -5.44 -9.16
CA ASP A 146 -4.09 -4.06 -9.28
C ASP A 146 -2.93 -3.15 -9.66
N MET A 147 -3.15 -2.25 -10.64
CA MET A 147 -2.11 -1.35 -11.17
C MET A 147 -2.29 0.05 -10.60
N GLN A 148 -1.32 0.52 -9.84
CA GLN A 148 -1.33 1.84 -9.20
C GLN A 148 -0.07 2.65 -9.56
N SER A 149 -0.01 3.91 -9.11
CA SER A 149 1.00 4.87 -9.58
C SER A 149 2.30 4.83 -8.77
N HIS A 150 3.44 4.85 -9.47
CA HIS A 150 4.76 5.13 -8.90
C HIS A 150 5.38 6.40 -9.50
N THR A 151 4.56 7.44 -9.75
CA THR A 151 4.87 8.63 -10.53
C THR A 151 5.12 8.31 -12.01
N PHE A 152 5.49 9.31 -12.86
CA PHE A 152 5.65 9.08 -14.29
C PHE A 152 7.00 8.49 -14.67
N TRP A 153 8.13 8.98 -14.08
CA TRP A 153 9.48 8.50 -14.37
C TRP A 153 10.35 8.25 -13.13
N HIS A 154 9.74 8.12 -11.94
CA HIS A 154 10.40 7.76 -10.69
C HIS A 154 11.47 8.76 -10.25
N PRO A 155 11.14 10.08 -10.08
CA PRO A 155 12.11 11.10 -9.70
C PRO A 155 12.54 10.97 -8.24
N ASN A 156 13.80 11.35 -7.98
CA ASN A 156 14.19 11.67 -6.62
C ASN A 156 13.78 13.12 -6.31
N PHE A 157 12.59 13.32 -5.77
CA PHE A 157 12.02 14.65 -5.51
C PHE A 157 12.93 15.57 -4.70
N LYS A 158 13.67 15.01 -3.71
CA LYS A 158 14.63 15.79 -2.90
C LYS A 158 15.81 16.32 -3.72
N LYS A 159 16.29 15.53 -4.69
CA LYS A 159 17.35 15.97 -5.61
C LYS A 159 16.83 16.98 -6.64
N GLU A 160 15.63 16.74 -7.18
CA GLU A 160 15.04 17.65 -8.17
C GLU A 160 14.68 19.00 -7.56
N LYS A 161 14.13 19.03 -6.32
CA LYS A 161 13.84 20.26 -5.58
C LYS A 161 15.09 21.16 -5.38
N LYS A 162 16.28 20.54 -5.27
CA LYS A 162 17.54 21.29 -5.12
C LYS A 162 18.09 21.84 -6.45
N LYS A 163 17.71 21.26 -7.58
CA LYS A 163 18.23 21.62 -8.91
C LYS A 163 17.38 22.64 -9.62
N LEU A 164 16.07 22.60 -9.38
CA LEU A 164 15.07 23.38 -10.11
C LEU A 164 14.66 24.62 -9.32
N LYS A 165 14.25 25.67 -10.04
CA LYS A 165 13.54 26.79 -9.44
C LYS A 165 12.19 26.32 -8.89
N PRO A 166 11.63 26.99 -7.87
CA PRO A 166 10.36 26.55 -7.24
C PRO A 166 9.23 26.29 -8.24
N GLU A 167 9.04 27.18 -9.22
CA GLU A 167 8.00 27.03 -10.24
C GLU A 167 8.24 25.86 -11.20
N GLU A 168 9.50 25.62 -11.57
CA GLU A 168 9.91 24.49 -12.43
C GLU A 168 9.72 23.16 -11.67
N TYR A 169 10.09 23.13 -10.39
CA TYR A 169 9.86 21.99 -9.53
C TYR A 169 8.36 21.68 -9.38
N LYS A 170 7.55 22.70 -9.15
CA LYS A 170 6.09 22.54 -9.09
C LYS A 170 5.51 21.96 -10.38
N LYS A 171 5.91 22.48 -11.54
CA LYS A 171 5.51 21.92 -12.85
C LYS A 171 5.96 20.47 -13.02
N LEU A 172 7.18 20.13 -12.54
CA LEU A 172 7.68 18.76 -12.56
C LEU A 172 6.78 17.86 -11.71
N VAL A 173 6.48 18.23 -10.46
CA VAL A 173 5.62 17.46 -9.57
C VAL A 173 4.24 17.23 -10.19
N ASP A 174 3.58 18.29 -10.64
CA ASP A 174 2.27 18.21 -11.30
C ASP A 174 2.29 17.26 -12.51
N ALA A 175 3.35 17.33 -13.34
CA ALA A 175 3.50 16.44 -14.50
C ALA A 175 3.75 14.98 -14.08
N GLN A 176 4.54 14.76 -13.03
CA GLN A 176 4.81 13.40 -12.51
C GLN A 176 3.52 12.70 -12.05
N LEU A 177 2.66 13.42 -11.36
CA LEU A 177 1.43 12.88 -10.80
C LEU A 177 0.34 12.72 -11.87
N SER A 178 0.05 13.79 -12.64
CA SER A 178 -1.05 13.78 -13.62
C SER A 178 -0.78 12.87 -14.81
N LYS A 179 0.46 12.87 -15.37
CA LYS A 179 0.81 12.02 -16.51
C LYS A 179 0.83 10.53 -16.14
N ALA A 180 1.30 10.18 -14.93
CA ALA A 180 1.27 8.80 -14.46
C ALA A 180 -0.16 8.28 -14.40
N LYS A 181 -1.02 9.00 -13.66
CA LYS A 181 -2.44 8.68 -13.50
C LYS A 181 -3.13 8.50 -14.85
N ALA A 182 -3.08 9.53 -15.69
CA ALA A 182 -3.72 9.50 -17.00
C ALA A 182 -3.20 8.38 -17.92
N SER A 183 -1.88 8.11 -17.91
CA SER A 183 -1.31 7.04 -18.72
C SER A 183 -1.76 5.66 -18.27
N LEU A 184 -1.78 5.39 -16.96
CA LEU A 184 -2.18 4.11 -16.42
C LEU A 184 -3.70 3.89 -16.57
N GLU A 185 -4.53 4.88 -16.24
CA GLU A 185 -5.99 4.81 -16.41
C GLU A 185 -6.38 4.55 -17.88
N LYS A 186 -5.74 5.25 -18.82
CA LYS A 186 -5.95 5.01 -20.26
C LYS A 186 -5.59 3.58 -20.69
N ARG A 187 -4.54 3.00 -20.10
CA ARG A 187 -4.03 1.66 -20.47
C ARG A 187 -4.83 0.52 -19.87
N PHE A 188 -5.27 0.68 -18.62
CA PHE A 188 -5.90 -0.40 -17.86
C PHE A 188 -7.41 -0.26 -17.72
N GLY A 189 -7.99 0.91 -18.00
CA GLY A 189 -9.43 1.16 -17.83
C GLY A 189 -9.90 1.10 -16.38
N THR A 190 -8.99 1.24 -15.42
CA THR A 190 -9.28 1.20 -13.97
C THR A 190 -8.86 2.50 -13.32
N THR A 191 -9.44 2.81 -12.16
CA THR A 191 -9.05 3.98 -11.36
C THR A 191 -7.65 3.82 -10.80
N VAL A 192 -6.80 4.83 -10.99
CA VAL A 192 -5.44 4.93 -10.43
C VAL A 192 -5.41 6.09 -9.45
N ASP A 193 -5.59 5.81 -8.18
CA ASP A 193 -5.75 6.82 -7.13
C ASP A 193 -4.93 6.53 -5.86
N VAL A 194 -4.02 5.55 -5.95
CA VAL A 194 -3.05 5.26 -4.90
C VAL A 194 -1.63 5.45 -5.44
N LEU A 195 -0.76 6.06 -4.64
CA LEU A 195 0.62 6.34 -5.01
C LEU A 195 1.60 5.57 -4.12
N ALA A 196 2.70 5.09 -4.66
CA ALA A 196 3.91 4.81 -3.88
C ALA A 196 4.95 5.91 -4.14
N TRP A 197 5.55 6.43 -3.08
CA TRP A 197 6.58 7.47 -3.17
C TRP A 197 7.89 6.89 -3.71
N PRO A 198 8.45 7.41 -4.82
CA PRO A 198 9.79 7.04 -5.26
C PRO A 198 10.83 7.21 -4.16
N PHE A 199 11.62 6.18 -3.89
CA PHE A 199 12.60 6.15 -2.80
C PHE A 199 12.00 6.37 -1.39
N GLY A 200 10.67 6.32 -1.23
CA GLY A 200 9.99 6.69 0.01
C GLY A 200 10.05 8.19 0.35
N ILE A 201 10.44 9.05 -0.61
CA ILE A 201 10.65 10.49 -0.38
C ILE A 201 9.34 11.24 -0.50
N TYR A 202 8.94 11.90 0.58
CA TYR A 202 7.79 12.80 0.67
C TYR A 202 8.07 13.96 1.61
N ASP A 203 7.29 15.02 1.51
CA ASP A 203 7.20 16.14 2.45
C ASP A 203 5.77 16.69 2.45
N ASP A 204 5.45 17.61 3.37
CA ASP A 204 4.11 18.17 3.52
C ASP A 204 3.58 18.90 2.25
N GLU A 205 4.48 19.41 1.40
CA GLU A 205 4.12 20.03 0.12
C GLU A 205 3.74 18.96 -0.91
N LEU A 206 4.56 17.93 -1.05
CA LEU A 206 4.29 16.79 -1.92
C LEU A 206 3.00 16.04 -1.53
N GLU A 207 2.73 15.85 -0.23
CA GLU A 207 1.47 15.26 0.25
C GLU A 207 0.24 16.05 -0.22
N LYS A 208 0.29 17.39 -0.15
CA LYS A 208 -0.79 18.27 -0.64
C LYS A 208 -0.94 18.17 -2.16
N ASP A 209 0.16 18.13 -2.90
CA ASP A 209 0.14 18.02 -4.35
C ASP A 209 -0.43 16.68 -4.83
N VAL A 210 -0.10 15.58 -4.16
CA VAL A 210 -0.65 14.25 -4.44
C VAL A 210 -2.16 14.22 -4.18
N ALA A 211 -2.63 14.79 -3.05
CA ALA A 211 -4.06 14.89 -2.77
C ALA A 211 -4.78 15.74 -3.83
N LYS A 212 -4.19 16.89 -4.23
CA LYS A 212 -4.72 17.77 -5.27
C LYS A 212 -4.78 17.09 -6.65
N ALA A 213 -3.84 16.20 -6.95
CA ALA A 213 -3.84 15.41 -8.18
C ALA A 213 -4.88 14.27 -8.19
N GLY A 214 -5.68 14.13 -7.12
CA GLY A 214 -6.77 13.17 -7.03
C GLY A 214 -6.32 11.78 -6.58
N TYR A 215 -5.18 11.67 -5.91
CA TYR A 215 -4.83 10.45 -5.19
C TYR A 215 -5.48 10.47 -3.80
N VAL A 216 -5.91 9.32 -3.34
CA VAL A 216 -6.65 9.16 -2.09
C VAL A 216 -5.82 8.59 -0.96
N ALA A 217 -4.68 7.98 -1.29
CA ALA A 217 -3.68 7.49 -0.35
C ALA A 217 -2.30 7.42 -1.02
N ALA A 218 -1.25 7.56 -0.22
CA ALA A 218 0.11 7.34 -0.70
C ALA A 218 0.94 6.56 0.32
N PHE A 219 1.92 5.80 -0.17
CA PHE A 219 2.71 4.87 0.62
C PHE A 219 4.20 5.18 0.57
N SER A 220 4.83 5.22 1.74
CA SER A 220 6.28 5.36 1.93
C SER A 220 6.97 3.99 2.04
N ILE A 221 8.23 3.99 2.49
CA ILE A 221 8.98 2.78 2.89
C ILE A 221 9.46 2.87 4.34
N ASP A 222 8.74 3.63 5.15
CA ASP A 222 8.98 3.72 6.59
C ASP A 222 8.62 2.38 7.24
N ARG A 223 9.59 1.76 7.88
CA ARG A 223 9.49 0.36 8.31
C ARG A 223 8.60 0.19 9.55
N ARG A 224 7.28 0.27 9.38
CA ARG A 224 6.23 0.03 10.39
C ARG A 224 4.90 -0.34 9.74
N ASN A 225 3.91 -0.70 10.55
CA ASN A 225 2.58 -1.07 10.04
C ASN A 225 1.79 0.16 9.59
N ALA A 226 1.00 0.00 8.54
CA ALA A 226 -0.02 0.97 8.15
C ALA A 226 -1.16 0.99 9.18
N SER A 227 -1.68 2.18 9.49
CA SER A 227 -2.73 2.37 10.51
C SER A 227 -3.45 3.72 10.37
N LEU A 228 -4.55 3.89 11.11
CA LEU A 228 -5.28 5.16 11.19
C LEU A 228 -4.48 6.29 11.87
N SER A 229 -3.44 5.97 12.64
CA SER A 229 -2.58 6.98 13.28
C SER A 229 -1.54 7.58 12.32
N GLU A 230 -1.32 6.95 11.17
CA GLU A 230 -0.38 7.42 10.14
C GLU A 230 -1.08 8.37 9.15
N LYS A 231 -0.32 9.30 8.57
CA LYS A 231 -0.84 10.17 7.52
C LYS A 231 -1.30 9.36 6.31
N ILE A 232 -2.50 9.60 5.81
CA ILE A 232 -3.06 8.86 4.65
C ILE A 232 -2.19 9.01 3.39
N MET A 233 -1.46 10.13 3.24
CA MET A 233 -0.56 10.38 2.12
C MET A 233 0.88 9.92 2.39
N ALA A 234 1.14 9.24 3.51
CA ALA A 234 2.45 8.70 3.87
C ALA A 234 2.35 7.41 4.68
N GLN A 235 1.43 6.53 4.30
CA GLN A 235 1.26 5.22 4.96
C GLN A 235 2.53 4.39 4.83
N PRO A 236 3.04 3.81 5.93
CA PRO A 236 4.30 3.09 5.92
C PRO A 236 4.22 1.72 5.25
N ARG A 237 5.36 1.26 4.74
CA ARG A 237 5.56 -0.09 4.20
C ARG A 237 6.89 -0.67 4.65
N TYR A 238 6.98 -1.98 4.66
CA TYR A 238 8.23 -2.71 4.86
C TYR A 238 8.89 -3.01 3.52
N LEU A 239 10.02 -2.35 3.23
CA LEU A 239 10.87 -2.72 2.10
C LEU A 239 11.43 -4.13 2.36
N MET A 240 11.09 -5.07 1.48
CA MET A 240 11.48 -6.48 1.60
C MET A 240 12.74 -6.76 0.80
N THR A 241 13.69 -7.41 1.44
CA THR A 241 14.96 -7.83 0.86
C THR A 241 15.15 -9.34 1.01
N ASN A 242 16.15 -9.91 0.36
CA ASN A 242 16.45 -11.34 0.54
C ASN A 242 16.89 -11.69 1.96
N GLY A 243 17.39 -10.72 2.72
CA GLY A 243 17.73 -10.88 4.14
C GLY A 243 16.52 -11.02 5.06
N ASP A 244 15.31 -10.68 4.56
CA ASP A 244 14.05 -10.87 5.29
C ASP A 244 13.52 -12.30 5.08
N GLY A 245 14.36 -13.30 5.41
CA GLY A 245 13.95 -14.70 5.48
C GLY A 245 12.86 -14.94 6.52
N VAL A 246 12.35 -16.16 6.64
CA VAL A 246 11.15 -16.50 7.43
C VAL A 246 11.15 -15.88 8.84
N LYS A 247 12.27 -15.89 9.56
CA LYS A 247 12.36 -15.35 10.93
C LYS A 247 12.11 -13.84 10.99
N ASN A 248 12.74 -13.04 10.10
CA ASN A 248 12.54 -11.59 10.05
C ASN A 248 11.15 -11.26 9.49
N PHE A 249 10.70 -12.01 8.49
CA PHE A 249 9.37 -11.92 7.94
C PHE A 249 8.29 -12.14 9.00
N GLU A 250 8.41 -13.19 9.80
CA GLU A 250 7.52 -13.45 10.94
C GLU A 250 7.49 -12.26 11.90
N ALA A 251 8.65 -11.73 12.29
CA ALA A 251 8.72 -10.58 13.18
C ALA A 251 8.01 -9.34 12.61
N ILE A 252 8.10 -9.11 11.29
CA ILE A 252 7.40 -8.03 10.60
C ILE A 252 5.89 -8.27 10.65
N VAL A 253 5.44 -9.43 10.20
CA VAL A 253 4.01 -9.72 10.02
C VAL A 253 3.27 -9.82 11.35
N THR A 254 3.95 -10.27 12.41
CA THR A 254 3.39 -10.35 13.77
C THR A 254 3.53 -9.05 14.58
N GLY A 255 4.09 -7.97 14.00
CA GLY A 255 4.32 -6.70 14.70
C GLY A 255 5.48 -6.71 15.70
N ARG A 256 6.26 -7.79 15.77
CA ARG A 256 7.44 -7.91 16.66
C ARG A 256 8.72 -7.27 16.10
N ALA A 257 8.68 -6.78 14.87
CA ALA A 257 9.79 -6.03 14.31
C ALA A 257 9.91 -4.70 15.07
N GLN A 258 11.02 -4.52 15.79
CA GLN A 258 11.29 -3.23 16.44
C GLN A 258 11.32 -2.13 15.38
N GLU A 259 10.66 -1.02 15.68
CA GLU A 259 10.74 0.23 14.94
C GLU A 259 12.20 0.68 14.91
N LYS A 260 12.89 0.44 13.80
CA LYS A 260 14.15 1.13 13.54
C LYS A 260 13.75 2.52 13.08
N GLY A 261 14.12 3.51 13.91
CA GLY A 261 13.75 4.90 13.72
C GLY A 261 13.87 5.40 12.28
N HIS A 262 12.99 6.32 11.96
CA HIS A 262 12.85 6.99 10.67
C HIS A 262 14.19 7.38 10.06
N LYS A 263 14.63 6.71 9.01
CA LYS A 263 15.72 7.19 8.16
C LYS A 263 15.10 8.12 7.13
N THR A 264 15.18 9.42 7.39
CA THR A 264 15.02 10.45 6.34
C THR A 264 16.10 10.23 5.28
N TYR A 265 15.70 9.81 4.10
CA TYR A 265 16.57 9.66 2.93
C TYR A 265 16.82 11.00 2.24
#